data_f73addb4556ef38685b8ac63ecb67f1c
#
_entry.id   f73addb4556ef38685b8ac63ecb67f1c
#
_cell.length_a   1.000
_cell.length_b   1.000
_cell.length_c   1.000
_cell.angle_alpha   90.00
_cell.angle_beta   90.00
_cell.angle_gamma   90.00
#
_symmetry.space_group_name_H-M   'P 1'
#
loop_
_entity.id
_entity.type
_entity.pdbx_description
1 polymer ?
#
loop_
_entity_poly.entity_id
_entity_poly.type
_entity_poly.pdbx_seq_one_letter_code
_entity_poly.pdbx_strand_id
1 'polypeptide(L)'
;MPAQLRRRFRLLALLVLYGSVAALALGTILAEFGERWWIADLFAHFRYHYALGALLLAGAALALGRRVAGLAAACLVGAQIWAVAAPPRTPPAERTAAGVPLRVMSVNVLVSNPRHDDVIQAIEREQPDIVALQEVSRAWHPVVERLARQLPHVAPADWRLQPSDNILLSRHPITDSRMVIPRGQMRWFAHVEATVAANGRRVRVLAVHPPLPAGPLLTSIRQTHLDYYARTAAASELPLLIVGDFNITPYSPRFRALLREGGLSYVHLGWAWPRSWPSANYGRLQRYVRGFPIDHVLTSRHFAAADARAVADVGSDHYPIVADLVLQQ
;
A
#
# COMPACT_ATOMS: atom_id res chain seq x y z
N MET A 1 -1.89 -38.33 34.98
CA MET A 1 -1.36 -38.57 33.61
C MET A 1 -0.09 -39.37 33.72
N PRO A 2 0.06 -40.51 33.01
CA PRO A 2 1.26 -41.37 33.08
C PRO A 2 2.53 -40.60 32.69
N ALA A 3 3.67 -40.95 33.33
CA ALA A 3 4.96 -40.25 33.12
C ALA A 3 5.41 -40.27 31.64
N GLN A 4 5.19 -41.38 30.94
CA GLN A 4 5.50 -41.50 29.51
C GLN A 4 4.69 -40.56 28.65
N LEU A 5 3.41 -40.34 28.99
CA LEU A 5 2.54 -39.42 28.25
C LEU A 5 2.98 -37.96 28.44
N ARG A 6 3.33 -37.56 29.67
CA ARG A 6 3.91 -36.23 29.96
C ARG A 6 5.21 -35.98 29.19
N ARG A 7 6.08 -36.99 29.10
CA ARG A 7 7.34 -36.91 28.34
C ARG A 7 7.07 -36.70 26.84
N ARG A 8 6.12 -37.43 26.26
CA ARG A 8 5.73 -37.29 24.84
C ARG A 8 5.16 -35.90 24.55
N PHE A 9 4.26 -35.40 25.39
CA PHE A 9 3.70 -34.04 25.23
C PHE A 9 4.79 -32.96 25.33
N ARG A 10 5.74 -33.11 26.28
CA ARG A 10 6.85 -32.18 26.41
C ARG A 10 7.75 -32.19 25.17
N LEU A 11 8.08 -33.35 24.64
CA LEU A 11 8.87 -33.48 23.41
C LEU A 11 8.15 -32.84 22.22
N LEU A 12 6.87 -33.12 22.05
CA LEU A 12 6.06 -32.51 20.98
C LEU A 12 6.00 -30.97 21.11
N ALA A 13 5.76 -30.46 22.31
CA ALA A 13 5.77 -29.02 22.56
C ALA A 13 7.10 -28.34 22.19
N LEU A 14 8.22 -29.01 22.50
CA LEU A 14 9.55 -28.51 22.13
C LEU A 14 9.80 -28.58 20.64
N LEU A 15 9.38 -29.64 19.94
CA LEU A 15 9.49 -29.76 18.49
C LEU A 15 8.69 -28.66 17.80
N VAL A 16 7.45 -28.43 18.26
CA VAL A 16 6.61 -27.34 17.74
C VAL A 16 7.26 -25.99 18.00
N LEU A 17 7.75 -25.71 19.20
CA LEU A 17 8.40 -24.45 19.54
C LEU A 17 9.62 -24.19 18.65
N TYR A 18 10.57 -25.11 18.60
CA TYR A 18 11.80 -24.92 17.81
C TYR A 18 11.51 -24.89 16.29
N GLY A 19 10.61 -25.76 15.81
CA GLY A 19 10.18 -25.77 14.42
C GLY A 19 9.52 -24.46 14.00
N SER A 20 8.67 -23.88 14.87
CA SER A 20 8.02 -22.58 14.60
C SER A 20 9.01 -21.43 14.61
N VAL A 21 9.95 -21.40 15.57
CA VAL A 21 11.02 -20.38 15.58
C VAL A 21 11.87 -20.46 14.31
N ALA A 22 12.26 -21.68 13.89
CA ALA A 22 13.04 -21.90 12.68
C ALA A 22 12.26 -21.47 11.41
N ALA A 23 10.97 -21.79 11.34
CA ALA A 23 10.12 -21.40 10.21
C ALA A 23 9.97 -19.87 10.10
N LEU A 24 9.76 -19.18 11.23
CA LEU A 24 9.71 -17.70 11.24
C LEU A 24 11.07 -17.09 10.88
N ALA A 25 12.17 -17.66 11.34
CA ALA A 25 13.52 -17.22 10.96
C ALA A 25 13.75 -17.38 9.45
N LEU A 26 13.37 -18.53 8.89
CA LEU A 26 13.47 -18.79 7.45
C LEU A 26 12.60 -17.80 6.65
N GLY A 27 11.34 -17.58 7.03
CA GLY A 27 10.47 -16.61 6.38
C GLY A 27 11.02 -15.18 6.46
N THR A 28 11.61 -14.80 7.60
CA THR A 28 12.27 -13.50 7.78
C THR A 28 13.48 -13.34 6.85
N ILE A 29 14.29 -14.38 6.71
CA ILE A 29 15.45 -14.38 5.81
C ILE A 29 15.01 -14.34 4.36
N LEU A 30 14.06 -15.20 3.95
CA LEU A 30 13.53 -15.25 2.59
C LEU A 30 12.99 -13.88 2.16
N ALA A 31 12.30 -13.19 3.04
CA ALA A 31 11.74 -11.87 2.76
C ALA A 31 12.79 -10.85 2.26
N GLU A 32 14.04 -10.95 2.67
CA GLU A 32 15.11 -10.03 2.22
C GLU A 32 15.61 -10.33 0.80
N PHE A 33 15.28 -11.50 0.25
CA PHE A 33 15.60 -11.88 -1.13
C PHE A 33 14.50 -11.52 -2.14
N GLY A 34 13.49 -10.76 -1.71
CA GLY A 34 12.33 -10.39 -2.54
C GLY A 34 12.67 -9.66 -3.84
N GLU A 35 13.76 -8.90 -3.91
CA GLU A 35 14.20 -8.27 -5.17
C GLU A 35 14.61 -9.30 -6.22
N ARG A 36 15.21 -10.41 -5.81
CA ARG A 36 15.79 -11.42 -6.71
C ARG A 36 14.81 -12.52 -7.08
N TRP A 37 13.89 -12.84 -6.18
CA TRP A 37 12.98 -13.97 -6.33
C TRP A 37 11.56 -13.61 -5.89
N TRP A 38 10.61 -13.69 -6.81
CA TRP A 38 9.24 -13.25 -6.59
C TRP A 38 8.51 -13.99 -5.46
N ILE A 39 8.79 -15.31 -5.28
CA ILE A 39 8.21 -16.07 -4.16
C ILE A 39 8.74 -15.56 -2.82
N ALA A 40 10.02 -15.18 -2.78
CA ALA A 40 10.63 -14.61 -1.58
C ALA A 40 9.99 -13.25 -1.21
N ASP A 41 9.61 -12.44 -2.21
CA ASP A 41 8.90 -11.17 -1.99
C ASP A 41 7.58 -11.37 -1.23
N LEU A 42 6.87 -12.48 -1.46
CA LEU A 42 5.62 -12.78 -0.75
C LEU A 42 5.80 -12.89 0.77
N PHE A 43 6.96 -13.36 1.24
CA PHE A 43 7.26 -13.43 2.67
C PHE A 43 7.42 -12.05 3.31
N ALA A 44 7.79 -11.03 2.56
CA ALA A 44 7.98 -9.68 3.08
C ALA A 44 6.68 -9.02 3.56
N HIS A 45 5.53 -9.43 3.01
CA HIS A 45 4.24 -8.83 3.36
C HIS A 45 3.74 -9.16 4.76
N PHE A 46 4.26 -10.23 5.39
CA PHE A 46 3.77 -10.76 6.67
C PHE A 46 4.50 -10.24 7.91
N ARG A 47 5.22 -9.11 7.85
CA ARG A 47 6.06 -8.60 8.95
C ARG A 47 5.33 -8.48 10.28
N TYR A 48 4.12 -7.94 10.31
CA TYR A 48 3.32 -7.85 11.54
C TYR A 48 2.88 -9.21 12.07
N HIS A 49 2.53 -10.14 11.18
CA HIS A 49 2.16 -11.52 11.55
C HIS A 49 3.36 -12.26 12.15
N TYR A 50 4.54 -12.08 11.56
CA TYR A 50 5.78 -12.65 12.09
C TYR A 50 6.14 -12.03 13.44
N ALA A 51 5.98 -10.72 13.62
CA ALA A 51 6.22 -10.06 14.91
C ALA A 51 5.31 -10.63 16.00
N LEU A 52 4.00 -10.77 15.72
CA LEU A 52 3.05 -11.37 16.66
C LEU A 52 3.39 -12.84 16.97
N GLY A 53 3.65 -13.65 15.94
CA GLY A 53 4.04 -15.05 16.10
C GLY A 53 5.32 -15.20 16.92
N ALA A 54 6.33 -14.40 16.64
CA ALA A 54 7.60 -14.40 17.38
C ALA A 54 7.41 -13.97 18.84
N LEU A 55 6.54 -12.97 19.11
CA LEU A 55 6.21 -12.54 20.47
C LEU A 55 5.53 -13.65 21.29
N LEU A 56 4.58 -14.36 20.68
CA LEU A 56 3.91 -15.51 21.32
C LEU A 56 4.88 -16.66 21.57
N LEU A 57 5.79 -16.95 20.63
CA LEU A 57 6.82 -17.98 20.78
C LEU A 57 7.85 -17.61 21.86
N ALA A 58 8.20 -16.32 21.98
CA ALA A 58 9.08 -15.86 23.05
C ALA A 58 8.46 -16.11 24.43
N GLY A 59 7.17 -15.76 24.62
CA GLY A 59 6.43 -16.04 25.85
C GLY A 59 6.34 -17.53 26.15
N ALA A 60 6.01 -18.37 25.15
CA ALA A 60 5.95 -19.82 25.30
C ALA A 60 7.32 -20.41 25.65
N ALA A 61 8.39 -19.95 25.04
CA ALA A 61 9.78 -20.40 25.34
C ALA A 61 10.18 -20.08 26.79
N LEU A 62 9.83 -18.86 27.25
CA LEU A 62 10.10 -18.46 28.64
C LEU A 62 9.30 -19.31 29.62
N ALA A 63 8.02 -19.56 29.39
CA ALA A 63 7.17 -20.41 30.20
C ALA A 63 7.67 -21.85 30.27
N LEU A 64 8.32 -22.35 29.20
CA LEU A 64 8.94 -23.68 29.14
C LEU A 64 10.41 -23.72 29.65
N GLY A 65 10.94 -22.60 30.13
CA GLY A 65 12.33 -22.46 30.58
C GLY A 65 13.37 -22.56 29.46
N ARG A 66 13.00 -22.24 28.21
CA ARG A 66 13.85 -22.35 27.02
C ARG A 66 14.46 -21.01 26.62
N ARG A 67 15.39 -20.50 27.43
CA ARG A 67 15.98 -19.16 27.29
C ARG A 67 16.56 -18.88 25.90
N VAL A 68 17.26 -19.83 25.27
CA VAL A 68 17.85 -19.67 23.94
C VAL A 68 16.76 -19.48 22.87
N ALA A 69 15.70 -20.30 22.88
CA ALA A 69 14.58 -20.16 21.99
C ALA A 69 13.82 -18.82 22.21
N GLY A 70 13.68 -18.41 23.48
CA GLY A 70 13.09 -17.13 23.86
C GLY A 70 13.89 -15.95 23.33
N LEU A 71 15.22 -15.98 23.45
CA LEU A 71 16.09 -14.94 22.90
C LEU A 71 16.03 -14.91 21.37
N ALA A 72 16.08 -16.06 20.70
CA ALA A 72 15.95 -16.12 19.24
C ALA A 72 14.62 -15.54 18.76
N ALA A 73 13.50 -15.86 19.41
CA ALA A 73 12.19 -15.29 19.09
C ALA A 73 12.14 -13.78 19.36
N ALA A 74 12.76 -13.29 20.44
CA ALA A 74 12.85 -11.86 20.73
C ALA A 74 13.69 -11.11 19.67
N CYS A 75 14.78 -11.69 19.18
CA CYS A 75 15.55 -11.15 18.06
C CYS A 75 14.72 -11.06 16.78
N LEU A 76 13.86 -12.07 16.52
CA LEU A 76 12.95 -12.03 15.38
C LEU A 76 11.92 -10.89 15.52
N VAL A 77 11.38 -10.63 16.72
CA VAL A 77 10.52 -9.44 16.94
C VAL A 77 11.27 -8.16 16.58
N GLY A 78 12.50 -8.00 17.07
CA GLY A 78 13.34 -6.84 16.74
C GLY A 78 13.57 -6.67 15.23
N ALA A 79 13.83 -7.77 14.52
CA ALA A 79 14.00 -7.77 13.07
C ALA A 79 12.73 -7.32 12.33
N GLN A 80 11.54 -7.74 12.78
CA GLN A 80 10.28 -7.30 12.18
C GLN A 80 10.01 -5.81 12.44
N ILE A 81 10.26 -5.33 13.67
CA ILE A 81 10.11 -3.91 14.02
C ILE A 81 11.04 -3.07 13.13
N TRP A 82 12.28 -3.48 12.96
CA TRP A 82 13.23 -2.83 12.06
C TRP A 82 12.71 -2.79 10.62
N ALA A 83 12.27 -3.93 10.07
CA ALA A 83 11.77 -4.02 8.70
C ALA A 83 10.53 -3.14 8.45
N VAL A 84 9.67 -2.97 9.46
CA VAL A 84 8.49 -2.07 9.40
C VAL A 84 8.90 -0.60 9.51
N ALA A 85 9.94 -0.29 10.27
CA ALA A 85 10.40 1.08 10.48
C ALA A 85 11.30 1.61 9.36
N ALA A 86 11.98 0.71 8.64
CA ALA A 86 13.03 1.05 7.67
C ALA A 86 12.60 1.87 6.43
N PRO A 87 11.39 1.68 5.84
CA PRO A 87 11.01 2.44 4.65
C PRO A 87 10.92 3.95 4.94
N PRO A 88 11.45 4.82 4.06
CA PRO A 88 11.39 6.27 4.24
C PRO A 88 9.94 6.75 4.19
N ARG A 89 9.52 7.44 5.26
CA ARG A 89 8.18 8.00 5.42
C ARG A 89 8.20 9.47 5.04
N THR A 90 7.09 9.95 4.47
CA THR A 90 6.89 11.38 4.25
C THR A 90 7.03 12.12 5.58
N PRO A 91 7.88 13.15 5.66
CA PRO A 91 8.07 13.90 6.90
C PRO A 91 6.74 14.46 7.42
N PRO A 92 6.54 14.54 8.74
CA PRO A 92 5.36 15.18 9.30
C PRO A 92 5.36 16.67 8.94
N ALA A 93 4.19 17.22 8.64
CA ALA A 93 4.03 18.66 8.46
C ALA A 93 4.13 19.35 9.81
N GLU A 94 4.97 20.37 9.89
CA GLU A 94 4.99 21.27 11.04
C GLU A 94 3.67 22.08 11.07
N ARG A 95 3.12 22.35 12.26
CA ARG A 95 1.85 23.09 12.40
C ARG A 95 1.89 24.51 11.83
N THR A 96 3.08 25.05 11.69
CA THR A 96 3.37 26.41 11.18
C THR A 96 3.98 26.41 9.79
N ALA A 97 4.08 25.24 9.13
CA ALA A 97 4.73 25.15 7.83
C ALA A 97 3.98 26.01 6.80
N ALA A 98 4.66 27.02 6.27
CA ALA A 98 4.18 27.76 5.12
C ALA A 98 4.15 26.81 3.90
N GLY A 99 2.96 26.50 3.37
CA GLY A 99 2.79 25.60 2.24
C GLY A 99 1.34 25.55 1.79
N VAL A 100 1.12 24.86 0.69
CA VAL A 100 -0.21 24.69 0.12
C VAL A 100 -0.78 23.37 0.61
N PRO A 101 -1.91 23.37 1.36
CA PRO A 101 -2.57 22.14 1.75
C PRO A 101 -3.13 21.43 0.52
N LEU A 102 -3.02 20.11 0.51
CA LEU A 102 -3.50 19.26 -0.58
C LEU A 102 -4.00 17.94 0.01
N ARG A 103 -5.29 17.68 -0.09
CA ARG A 103 -5.89 16.39 0.31
C ARG A 103 -5.98 15.46 -0.87
N VAL A 104 -5.39 14.28 -0.72
CA VAL A 104 -5.32 13.26 -1.77
C VAL A 104 -6.00 11.99 -1.27
N MET A 105 -6.82 11.37 -2.12
CA MET A 105 -7.55 10.15 -1.82
C MET A 105 -7.28 9.08 -2.89
N SER A 106 -7.05 7.83 -2.47
CA SER A 106 -7.01 6.66 -3.33
C SER A 106 -8.17 5.73 -2.99
N VAL A 107 -8.86 5.25 -4.02
CA VAL A 107 -10.00 4.35 -3.88
C VAL A 107 -9.93 3.26 -4.95
N ASN A 108 -9.50 2.06 -4.59
CA ASN A 108 -9.81 0.88 -5.37
C ASN A 108 -11.30 0.59 -5.14
N VAL A 109 -12.12 0.81 -6.17
CA VAL A 109 -13.59 0.75 -6.04
C VAL A 109 -14.12 -0.68 -6.07
N LEU A 110 -13.31 -1.66 -6.46
CA LEU A 110 -13.68 -3.04 -6.81
C LEU A 110 -14.68 -3.08 -7.97
N VAL A 111 -14.26 -3.64 -9.09
CA VAL A 111 -15.01 -3.69 -10.36
C VAL A 111 -16.46 -4.19 -10.19
N SER A 112 -16.69 -5.10 -9.24
CA SER A 112 -18.00 -5.73 -8.97
C SER A 112 -18.75 -5.14 -7.77
N ASN A 113 -18.23 -4.09 -7.13
CA ASN A 113 -18.88 -3.48 -5.96
C ASN A 113 -20.19 -2.77 -6.37
N PRO A 114 -21.34 -3.17 -5.80
CA PRO A 114 -22.64 -2.57 -6.10
C PRO A 114 -22.93 -1.31 -5.28
N ARG A 115 -22.11 -0.99 -4.26
CA ARG A 115 -22.35 0.10 -3.31
C ARG A 115 -21.77 1.43 -3.82
N HIS A 116 -22.18 1.83 -5.01
CA HIS A 116 -21.68 3.04 -5.68
C HIS A 116 -21.89 4.31 -4.86
N ASP A 117 -23.06 4.45 -4.21
CA ASP A 117 -23.38 5.63 -3.41
C ASP A 117 -22.50 5.76 -2.17
N ASP A 118 -22.02 4.66 -1.59
CA ASP A 118 -21.14 4.71 -0.44
C ASP A 118 -19.75 5.25 -0.80
N VAL A 119 -19.25 4.91 -2.01
CA VAL A 119 -18.02 5.49 -2.55
C VAL A 119 -18.18 7.00 -2.76
N ILE A 120 -19.31 7.42 -3.36
CA ILE A 120 -19.61 8.83 -3.58
C ILE A 120 -19.68 9.57 -2.25
N GLN A 121 -20.44 9.07 -1.28
CA GLN A 121 -20.57 9.68 0.05
C GLN A 121 -19.24 9.75 0.80
N ALA A 122 -18.36 8.76 0.66
CA ALA A 122 -17.04 8.79 1.26
C ALA A 122 -16.20 9.93 0.67
N ILE A 123 -16.18 10.08 -0.66
CA ILE A 123 -15.46 11.15 -1.35
C ILE A 123 -16.08 12.52 -1.01
N GLU A 124 -17.41 12.62 -0.99
CA GLU A 124 -18.13 13.85 -0.61
C GLU A 124 -17.84 14.27 0.84
N ARG A 125 -17.71 13.31 1.77
CA ARG A 125 -17.41 13.57 3.18
C ARG A 125 -15.96 14.01 3.39
N GLU A 126 -15.05 13.33 2.71
CA GLU A 126 -13.61 13.60 2.86
C GLU A 126 -13.15 14.86 2.12
N GLN A 127 -13.92 15.35 1.14
CA GLN A 127 -13.63 16.59 0.39
C GLN A 127 -12.20 16.64 -0.18
N PRO A 128 -11.70 15.60 -0.89
CA PRO A 128 -10.35 15.59 -1.42
C PRO A 128 -10.19 16.63 -2.55
N ASP A 129 -8.96 17.07 -2.75
CA ASP A 129 -8.55 17.91 -3.89
C ASP A 129 -8.24 17.04 -5.10
N ILE A 130 -7.71 15.84 -4.87
CA ILE A 130 -7.33 14.87 -5.89
C ILE A 130 -7.82 13.49 -5.47
N VAL A 131 -8.45 12.76 -6.40
CA VAL A 131 -8.89 11.37 -6.22
C VAL A 131 -8.33 10.50 -7.32
N ALA A 132 -7.64 9.42 -6.94
CA ALA A 132 -7.26 8.33 -7.83
C ALA A 132 -8.21 7.16 -7.61
N LEU A 133 -8.96 6.78 -8.66
CA LEU A 133 -9.83 5.61 -8.66
C LEU A 133 -9.16 4.46 -9.42
N GLN A 134 -9.23 3.24 -8.88
CA GLN A 134 -8.77 2.01 -9.51
C GLN A 134 -9.96 1.06 -9.69
N GLU A 135 -9.86 0.13 -10.62
CA GLU A 135 -10.89 -0.85 -11.00
C GLU A 135 -12.19 -0.22 -11.52
N VAL A 136 -12.09 0.90 -12.21
CA VAL A 136 -13.22 1.61 -12.79
C VAL A 136 -13.69 0.94 -14.08
N SER A 137 -14.71 0.10 -13.98
CA SER A 137 -15.38 -0.49 -15.16
C SER A 137 -16.42 0.47 -15.74
N ARG A 138 -17.03 0.08 -16.87
CA ARG A 138 -18.13 0.86 -17.46
C ARG A 138 -19.31 1.07 -16.52
N ALA A 139 -19.56 0.17 -15.59
CA ALA A 139 -20.62 0.32 -14.58
C ALA A 139 -20.37 1.50 -13.64
N TRP A 140 -19.11 1.92 -13.49
CA TRP A 140 -18.70 3.05 -12.67
C TRP A 140 -18.78 4.41 -13.40
N HIS A 141 -18.99 4.44 -14.73
CA HIS A 141 -19.04 5.69 -15.48
C HIS A 141 -20.05 6.71 -14.91
N PRO A 142 -21.31 6.34 -14.54
CA PRO A 142 -22.23 7.27 -13.92
C PRO A 142 -21.74 7.85 -12.58
N VAL A 143 -20.95 7.07 -11.84
CA VAL A 143 -20.32 7.52 -10.57
C VAL A 143 -19.26 8.58 -10.86
N VAL A 144 -18.38 8.32 -11.82
CA VAL A 144 -17.35 9.29 -12.25
C VAL A 144 -18.00 10.58 -12.72
N GLU A 145 -19.09 10.52 -13.51
CA GLU A 145 -19.86 11.69 -13.97
C GLU A 145 -20.48 12.48 -12.80
N ARG A 146 -20.97 11.79 -11.78
CA ARG A 146 -21.49 12.44 -10.57
C ARG A 146 -20.37 13.13 -9.79
N LEU A 147 -19.24 12.44 -9.59
CA LEU A 147 -18.07 12.98 -8.89
C LEU A 147 -17.47 14.18 -9.64
N ALA A 148 -17.52 14.18 -10.98
CA ALA A 148 -17.04 15.29 -11.80
C ALA A 148 -17.80 16.62 -11.58
N ARG A 149 -18.93 16.62 -10.88
CA ARG A 149 -19.60 17.87 -10.47
C ARG A 149 -18.82 18.61 -9.39
N GLN A 150 -18.07 17.89 -8.55
CA GLN A 150 -17.27 18.47 -7.46
C GLN A 150 -15.77 18.48 -7.78
N LEU A 151 -15.33 17.54 -8.61
CA LEU A 151 -13.97 17.34 -9.09
C LEU A 151 -13.96 17.44 -10.61
N PRO A 152 -14.12 18.65 -11.18
CA PRO A 152 -14.50 18.83 -12.58
C PRO A 152 -13.44 18.43 -13.60
N HIS A 153 -12.20 18.24 -13.15
CA HIS A 153 -11.10 17.86 -14.03
C HIS A 153 -10.83 16.37 -13.93
N VAL A 154 -11.06 15.65 -15.04
CA VAL A 154 -10.93 14.18 -15.13
C VAL A 154 -9.82 13.82 -16.11
N ALA A 155 -8.96 12.89 -15.74
CA ALA A 155 -7.90 12.37 -16.59
C ALA A 155 -7.94 10.82 -16.64
N PRO A 156 -7.69 10.23 -17.83
CA PRO A 156 -7.45 10.91 -19.10
C PRO A 156 -8.72 11.59 -19.62
N ALA A 157 -8.60 12.57 -20.52
CA ALA A 157 -9.76 13.32 -21.02
C ALA A 157 -10.78 12.43 -21.77
N ASP A 158 -10.30 11.38 -22.41
CA ASP A 158 -11.08 10.37 -23.13
C ASP A 158 -11.36 9.10 -22.31
N TRP A 159 -11.39 9.21 -20.97
CA TRP A 159 -11.50 8.10 -20.02
C TRP A 159 -12.63 7.09 -20.31
N ARG A 160 -13.74 7.55 -20.93
CA ARG A 160 -14.85 6.66 -21.32
C ARG A 160 -14.48 5.66 -22.42
N LEU A 161 -13.45 5.95 -23.18
CA LEU A 161 -12.99 5.16 -24.33
C LEU A 161 -11.73 4.33 -24.00
N GLN A 162 -11.07 4.65 -22.89
CA GLN A 162 -9.82 4.01 -22.54
C GLN A 162 -10.03 2.63 -21.91
N PRO A 163 -9.13 1.68 -22.19
CA PRO A 163 -9.17 0.34 -21.59
C PRO A 163 -8.63 0.28 -20.16
N SER A 164 -8.11 1.39 -19.64
CA SER A 164 -7.56 1.42 -18.27
C SER A 164 -8.67 1.53 -17.24
N ASP A 165 -8.44 0.87 -16.13
CA ASP A 165 -9.26 0.95 -14.93
C ASP A 165 -8.88 2.11 -13.99
N ASN A 166 -7.86 2.89 -14.35
CA ASN A 166 -7.38 4.03 -13.56
C ASN A 166 -8.00 5.35 -14.04
N ILE A 167 -8.57 6.11 -13.12
CA ILE A 167 -9.09 7.46 -13.36
C ILE A 167 -8.58 8.40 -12.28
N LEU A 168 -8.14 9.59 -12.70
CA LEU A 168 -7.79 10.69 -11.82
C LEU A 168 -8.84 11.78 -11.90
N LEU A 169 -9.40 12.19 -10.77
CA LEU A 169 -10.26 13.36 -10.67
C LEU A 169 -9.57 14.43 -9.83
N SER A 170 -9.77 15.69 -10.18
CA SER A 170 -9.18 16.83 -9.47
C SER A 170 -10.14 18.00 -9.37
N ARG A 171 -10.11 18.67 -8.20
CA ARG A 171 -10.74 19.98 -8.00
C ARG A 171 -9.99 21.07 -8.76
N HIS A 172 -8.69 20.89 -8.90
CA HIS A 172 -7.79 21.84 -9.56
C HIS A 172 -7.62 21.50 -11.05
N PRO A 173 -7.33 22.48 -11.90
CA PRO A 173 -7.14 22.23 -13.33
C PRO A 173 -6.06 21.20 -13.62
N ILE A 174 -6.37 20.27 -14.52
CA ILE A 174 -5.40 19.33 -15.10
C ILE A 174 -4.91 19.98 -16.40
N THR A 175 -3.63 20.35 -16.45
CA THR A 175 -3.05 21.08 -17.59
C THR A 175 -2.46 20.16 -18.65
N ASP A 176 -2.16 18.93 -18.29
CA ASP A 176 -1.66 17.87 -19.17
C ASP A 176 -2.02 16.51 -18.58
N SER A 177 -2.39 15.56 -19.43
CA SER A 177 -2.62 14.18 -19.01
C SER A 177 -2.40 13.18 -20.13
N ARG A 178 -1.93 11.98 -19.77
CA ARG A 178 -1.76 10.86 -20.69
C ARG A 178 -1.94 9.53 -19.99
N MET A 179 -2.34 8.53 -20.75
CA MET A 179 -2.21 7.15 -20.35
C MET A 179 -0.83 6.59 -20.71
N VAL A 180 -0.24 5.88 -19.79
CA VAL A 180 1.07 5.28 -19.97
C VAL A 180 0.99 3.77 -19.76
N ILE A 181 1.52 3.04 -20.74
CA ILE A 181 1.70 1.59 -20.69
C ILE A 181 3.21 1.35 -20.66
N PRO A 182 3.80 0.95 -19.54
CA PRO A 182 5.21 0.61 -19.48
C PRO A 182 5.55 -0.50 -20.49
N ARG A 183 6.77 -0.51 -21.01
CA ARG A 183 7.23 -1.31 -22.16
C ARG A 183 6.68 -2.74 -22.21
N GLY A 184 6.00 -3.09 -23.31
CA GLY A 184 5.58 -4.46 -23.61
C GLY A 184 4.46 -5.01 -22.73
N GLN A 185 3.77 -4.15 -21.98
CA GLN A 185 2.80 -4.52 -20.97
C GLN A 185 1.37 -4.59 -21.50
N MET A 186 0.51 -5.22 -20.73
CA MET A 186 -0.92 -5.30 -21.04
C MET A 186 -1.62 -3.95 -20.80
N ARG A 187 -2.48 -3.54 -21.72
CA ARG A 187 -3.25 -2.27 -21.64
C ARG A 187 -4.07 -2.13 -20.36
N TRP A 188 -4.50 -3.23 -19.76
CA TRP A 188 -5.25 -3.25 -18.50
C TRP A 188 -4.50 -2.61 -17.33
N PHE A 189 -3.18 -2.66 -17.34
CA PHE A 189 -2.35 -2.08 -16.28
C PHE A 189 -1.80 -0.71 -16.64
N ALA A 190 -2.41 -0.03 -17.64
CA ALA A 190 -2.05 1.34 -17.94
C ALA A 190 -2.34 2.23 -16.73
N HIS A 191 -1.44 3.18 -16.47
CA HIS A 191 -1.65 4.18 -15.43
C HIS A 191 -1.85 5.57 -16.05
N VAL A 192 -2.44 6.48 -15.26
CA VAL A 192 -2.66 7.86 -15.67
C VAL A 192 -1.53 8.73 -15.12
N GLU A 193 -0.88 9.51 -15.99
CA GLU A 193 -0.03 10.62 -15.59
C GLU A 193 -0.73 11.93 -15.88
N ALA A 194 -0.71 12.86 -14.93
CA ALA A 194 -1.30 14.16 -15.08
C ALA A 194 -0.46 15.26 -14.41
N THR A 195 -0.57 16.48 -14.89
CA THR A 195 -0.08 17.67 -14.22
C THR A 195 -1.26 18.47 -13.70
N VAL A 196 -1.34 18.61 -12.38
CA VAL A 196 -2.40 19.33 -11.67
C VAL A 196 -1.89 20.71 -11.24
N ALA A 197 -2.66 21.77 -11.54
CA ALA A 197 -2.33 23.14 -11.13
C ALA A 197 -2.98 23.45 -9.76
N ALA A 198 -2.40 22.90 -8.69
CA ALA A 198 -2.90 23.06 -7.33
C ALA A 198 -2.49 24.43 -6.74
N ASN A 199 -3.47 25.33 -6.57
CA ASN A 199 -3.24 26.65 -5.96
C ASN A 199 -2.07 27.43 -6.60
N GLY A 200 -1.99 27.42 -7.94
CA GLY A 200 -0.94 28.11 -8.70
C GLY A 200 0.39 27.34 -8.81
N ARG A 201 0.50 26.16 -8.20
CA ARG A 201 1.69 25.31 -8.29
C ARG A 201 1.40 24.07 -9.12
N ARG A 202 2.34 23.69 -9.98
CA ARG A 202 2.24 22.48 -10.80
C ARG A 202 2.70 21.27 -10.01
N VAL A 203 1.85 20.26 -9.92
CA VAL A 203 2.14 18.97 -9.27
C VAL A 203 1.95 17.85 -10.28
N ARG A 204 2.95 17.01 -10.49
CA ARG A 204 2.82 15.80 -11.30
C ARG A 204 2.19 14.70 -10.45
N VAL A 205 1.14 14.06 -10.98
CA VAL A 205 0.40 13.00 -10.30
C VAL A 205 0.35 11.77 -11.20
N LEU A 206 0.73 10.61 -10.65
CA LEU A 206 0.54 9.31 -11.27
C LEU A 206 -0.56 8.57 -10.50
N ALA A 207 -1.67 8.24 -11.16
CA ALA A 207 -2.70 7.34 -10.63
C ALA A 207 -2.43 5.92 -11.13
N VAL A 208 -2.13 4.99 -10.23
CA VAL A 208 -1.51 3.71 -10.56
C VAL A 208 -2.28 2.51 -10.01
N HIS A 209 -2.23 1.39 -10.75
CA HIS A 209 -2.71 0.08 -10.31
C HIS A 209 -1.90 -1.02 -11.01
N PRO A 210 -0.64 -1.29 -10.61
CA PRO A 210 0.12 -2.40 -11.13
C PRO A 210 -0.45 -3.74 -10.66
N PRO A 211 -0.27 -4.85 -11.43
CA PRO A 211 -0.92 -6.12 -11.12
C PRO A 211 -0.47 -6.73 -9.80
N LEU A 212 -1.39 -7.50 -9.20
CA LEU A 212 -1.06 -8.34 -8.04
C LEU A 212 0.00 -9.40 -8.40
N PRO A 213 0.82 -9.89 -7.45
CA PRO A 213 1.91 -10.83 -7.71
C PRO A 213 1.44 -12.29 -7.84
N ALA A 214 0.44 -12.54 -8.69
CA ALA A 214 -0.07 -13.88 -8.96
C ALA A 214 0.77 -14.59 -10.02
N GLY A 215 1.92 -15.09 -9.61
CA GLY A 215 2.86 -15.82 -10.46
C GLY A 215 3.95 -14.95 -11.10
N PRO A 216 4.89 -15.58 -11.80
CA PRO A 216 6.11 -14.92 -12.29
C PRO A 216 5.82 -13.83 -13.33
N LEU A 217 4.83 -14.04 -14.22
CA LEU A 217 4.49 -13.08 -15.26
C LEU A 217 3.94 -11.77 -14.66
N LEU A 218 2.88 -11.84 -13.86
CA LEU A 218 2.27 -10.64 -13.27
C LEU A 218 3.25 -9.92 -12.34
N THR A 219 4.08 -10.67 -11.62
CA THR A 219 5.15 -10.07 -10.80
C THR A 219 6.18 -9.33 -11.64
N SER A 220 6.59 -9.88 -12.81
CA SER A 220 7.49 -9.20 -13.74
C SER A 220 6.87 -7.93 -14.31
N ILE A 221 5.58 -7.97 -14.64
CA ILE A 221 4.81 -6.80 -15.07
C ILE A 221 4.81 -5.75 -13.98
N ARG A 222 4.43 -6.10 -12.74
CA ARG A 222 4.48 -5.19 -11.59
C ARG A 222 5.87 -4.57 -11.42
N GLN A 223 6.93 -5.36 -11.51
CA GLN A 223 8.29 -4.85 -11.38
C GLN A 223 8.61 -3.79 -12.45
N THR A 224 8.23 -4.04 -13.70
CA THR A 224 8.42 -3.07 -14.79
C THR A 224 7.71 -1.74 -14.50
N HIS A 225 6.51 -1.80 -13.87
CA HIS A 225 5.78 -0.61 -13.43
C HIS A 225 6.53 0.12 -12.30
N LEU A 226 6.97 -0.59 -11.26
CA LEU A 226 7.71 0.01 -10.15
C LEU A 226 9.01 0.68 -10.63
N ASP A 227 9.75 0.03 -11.54
CA ASP A 227 10.97 0.60 -12.15
C ASP A 227 10.66 1.84 -12.99
N TYR A 228 9.52 1.85 -13.70
CA TYR A 228 9.07 3.01 -14.44
C TYR A 228 8.74 4.18 -13.50
N TYR A 229 8.02 3.92 -12.41
CA TYR A 229 7.67 4.94 -11.42
C TYR A 229 8.92 5.53 -10.76
N ALA A 230 9.88 4.70 -10.39
CA ALA A 230 11.16 5.15 -9.82
C ALA A 230 11.90 6.10 -10.78
N ARG A 231 12.08 5.69 -12.05
CA ARG A 231 12.74 6.53 -13.06
C ARG A 231 11.98 7.83 -13.31
N THR A 232 10.66 7.78 -13.37
CA THR A 232 9.80 8.96 -13.57
C THR A 232 9.93 9.93 -12.41
N ALA A 233 9.97 9.40 -11.19
CA ALA A 233 10.13 10.23 -9.98
C ALA A 233 11.52 10.86 -9.91
N ALA A 234 12.58 10.09 -10.15
CA ALA A 234 13.96 10.58 -10.14
C ALA A 234 14.21 11.67 -11.19
N ALA A 235 13.53 11.60 -12.34
CA ALA A 235 13.65 12.58 -13.43
C ALA A 235 12.66 13.76 -13.30
N SER A 236 11.79 13.78 -12.28
CA SER A 236 10.79 14.84 -12.17
C SER A 236 11.37 16.11 -11.57
N GLU A 237 11.29 17.20 -12.32
CA GLU A 237 11.57 18.55 -11.83
C GLU A 237 10.41 19.18 -11.05
N LEU A 238 9.20 18.62 -11.21
CA LEU A 238 8.01 19.05 -10.49
C LEU A 238 7.84 18.26 -9.20
N PRO A 239 7.19 18.84 -8.17
CA PRO A 239 6.62 18.08 -7.08
C PRO A 239 5.80 16.90 -7.62
N LEU A 240 6.01 15.70 -7.08
CA LEU A 240 5.42 14.48 -7.64
C LEU A 240 4.72 13.66 -6.56
N LEU A 241 3.53 13.17 -6.92
CA LEU A 241 2.73 12.21 -6.18
C LEU A 241 2.52 10.96 -7.01
N ILE A 242 2.58 9.78 -6.39
CA ILE A 242 2.14 8.52 -6.99
C ILE A 242 1.09 7.92 -6.05
N VAL A 243 -0.11 7.71 -6.56
CA VAL A 243 -1.30 7.40 -5.76
C VAL A 243 -2.02 6.19 -6.34
N GLY A 244 -2.36 5.22 -5.52
CA GLY A 244 -3.13 4.08 -5.97
C GLY A 244 -2.92 2.81 -5.16
N ASP A 245 -3.48 1.71 -5.67
CA ASP A 245 -3.20 0.36 -5.23
C ASP A 245 -1.93 -0.14 -5.92
N PHE A 246 -0.89 -0.39 -5.14
CA PHE A 246 0.40 -0.87 -5.64
C PHE A 246 0.52 -2.40 -5.61
N ASN A 247 -0.44 -3.09 -5.01
CA ASN A 247 -0.40 -4.53 -4.79
C ASN A 247 0.91 -5.02 -4.11
N ILE A 248 1.49 -4.16 -3.25
CA ILE A 248 2.75 -4.42 -2.53
C ILE A 248 2.77 -3.64 -1.21
N THR A 249 3.29 -4.25 -0.14
CA THR A 249 3.44 -3.55 1.14
C THR A 249 4.76 -2.76 1.21
N PRO A 250 4.87 -1.75 2.09
CA PRO A 250 6.10 -0.97 2.28
C PRO A 250 7.30 -1.83 2.76
N TYR A 251 7.03 -3.03 3.24
CA TYR A 251 8.04 -3.93 3.82
C TYR A 251 8.75 -4.77 2.76
N SER A 252 8.25 -4.81 1.53
CA SER A 252 8.89 -5.48 0.40
C SER A 252 10.21 -4.80 0.04
N PRO A 253 11.29 -5.57 -0.21
CA PRO A 253 12.52 -5.03 -0.77
C PRO A 253 12.30 -4.27 -2.08
N ARG A 254 11.39 -4.73 -2.93
CA ARG A 254 11.04 -4.07 -4.20
C ARG A 254 10.38 -2.71 -4.00
N PHE A 255 9.52 -2.58 -3.00
CA PHE A 255 8.94 -1.28 -2.66
C PHE A 255 10.00 -0.33 -2.08
N ARG A 256 10.90 -0.85 -1.23
CA ARG A 256 12.04 -0.07 -0.72
C ARG A 256 12.97 0.39 -1.85
N ALA A 257 13.19 -0.45 -2.87
CA ALA A 257 13.94 -0.09 -4.07
C ALA A 257 13.26 1.05 -4.84
N LEU A 258 11.94 0.98 -5.08
CA LEU A 258 11.16 2.06 -5.69
C LEU A 258 11.37 3.39 -4.95
N LEU A 259 11.24 3.39 -3.61
CA LEU A 259 11.41 4.61 -2.83
C LEU A 259 12.83 5.16 -2.93
N ARG A 260 13.84 4.30 -2.78
CA ARG A 260 15.26 4.68 -2.83
C ARG A 260 15.65 5.24 -4.20
N GLU A 261 15.29 4.54 -5.27
CA GLU A 261 15.68 4.89 -6.63
C GLU A 261 14.91 6.09 -7.17
N GLY A 262 13.66 6.26 -6.73
CA GLY A 262 12.81 7.38 -7.09
C GLY A 262 13.01 8.64 -6.22
N GLY A 263 13.81 8.56 -5.15
CA GLY A 263 13.89 9.65 -4.17
C GLY A 263 12.54 9.95 -3.52
N LEU A 264 11.74 8.89 -3.28
CA LEU A 264 10.37 8.96 -2.79
C LEU A 264 10.28 8.58 -1.32
N SER A 265 9.23 9.08 -0.67
CA SER A 265 8.76 8.66 0.64
C SER A 265 7.31 8.22 0.55
N TYR A 266 6.84 7.36 1.47
CA TYR A 266 5.44 6.98 1.52
C TYR A 266 4.72 7.61 2.71
N VAL A 267 3.45 7.95 2.54
CA VAL A 267 2.60 8.46 3.61
C VAL A 267 2.13 7.28 4.47
N HIS A 268 2.48 7.30 5.76
CA HIS A 268 2.20 6.19 6.67
C HIS A 268 0.81 6.31 7.28
N LEU A 269 -0.01 5.26 7.17
CA LEU A 269 -1.38 5.19 7.67
C LEU A 269 -1.48 4.92 9.19
N GLY A 270 -0.72 5.65 10.00
CA GLY A 270 -0.69 5.46 11.46
C GLY A 270 0.14 4.26 11.93
N TRP A 271 0.30 4.11 13.27
CA TRP A 271 1.21 3.13 13.87
C TRP A 271 0.57 1.78 14.18
N ALA A 272 -0.76 1.72 14.32
CA ALA A 272 -1.47 0.53 14.77
C ALA A 272 -1.86 -0.35 13.58
N TRP A 273 -0.97 -1.23 13.12
CA TRP A 273 -1.20 -2.23 12.07
C TRP A 273 -1.98 -1.64 10.87
N PRO A 274 -1.34 -0.79 10.07
CA PRO A 274 -1.99 -0.15 8.94
C PRO A 274 -2.47 -1.20 7.95
N ARG A 275 -3.69 -1.01 7.44
CA ARG A 275 -4.25 -1.88 6.41
C ARG A 275 -5.09 -1.07 5.45
N SER A 276 -5.03 -1.43 4.19
CA SER A 276 -5.97 -0.97 3.18
C SER A 276 -6.71 -2.15 2.54
N TRP A 277 -6.10 -3.35 2.54
CA TRP A 277 -6.69 -4.60 2.02
C TRP A 277 -6.41 -5.76 3.01
N PRO A 278 -7.33 -6.70 3.18
CA PRO A 278 -8.72 -6.64 2.76
C PRO A 278 -9.58 -5.82 3.73
N SER A 279 -10.68 -5.29 3.22
CA SER A 279 -11.71 -4.64 4.03
C SER A 279 -12.49 -5.66 4.88
N ALA A 280 -13.25 -5.20 5.87
CA ALA A 280 -14.01 -6.10 6.76
C ALA A 280 -15.09 -6.92 6.06
N ASN A 281 -15.52 -6.52 4.86
CA ASN A 281 -16.60 -7.17 4.12
C ASN A 281 -16.17 -8.30 3.19
N TYR A 282 -14.87 -8.44 2.96
CA TYR A 282 -14.36 -9.49 2.08
C TYR A 282 -14.21 -10.84 2.80
N GLY A 283 -15.33 -11.55 3.03
CA GLY A 283 -15.38 -12.91 3.55
C GLY A 283 -15.20 -13.09 5.06
N ARG A 284 -15.58 -14.26 5.57
CA ARG A 284 -15.58 -14.56 7.01
C ARG A 284 -14.18 -14.64 7.64
N LEU A 285 -13.17 -15.07 6.89
CA LEU A 285 -11.82 -15.32 7.39
C LEU A 285 -11.09 -14.02 7.74
N GLN A 286 -11.43 -12.92 7.10
CA GLN A 286 -10.76 -11.63 7.23
C GLN A 286 -11.10 -10.88 8.50
N ARG A 287 -12.16 -11.27 9.20
CA ARG A 287 -12.42 -10.79 10.56
C ARG A 287 -11.28 -11.14 11.53
N TYR A 288 -10.51 -12.18 11.21
CA TYR A 288 -9.46 -12.75 12.05
C TYR A 288 -8.05 -12.50 11.52
N VAL A 289 -7.90 -12.19 10.24
CA VAL A 289 -6.60 -11.89 9.64
C VAL A 289 -6.51 -10.38 9.42
N ARG A 290 -5.64 -9.74 10.17
CA ARG A 290 -5.34 -8.33 9.92
C ARG A 290 -4.62 -8.20 8.57
N GLY A 291 -5.10 -7.27 7.76
CA GLY A 291 -4.69 -7.13 6.37
C GLY A 291 -3.37 -6.39 6.15
N PHE A 292 -3.19 -5.95 4.93
CA PHE A 292 -1.96 -5.39 4.39
C PHE A 292 -2.18 -3.96 3.92
N PRO A 293 -1.23 -3.03 4.11
CA PRO A 293 -1.24 -1.74 3.46
C PRO A 293 -0.64 -1.92 2.06
N ILE A 294 -1.48 -1.97 1.04
CA ILE A 294 -1.08 -2.09 -0.36
C ILE A 294 -1.49 -0.90 -1.21
N ASP A 295 -2.38 -0.05 -0.70
CA ASP A 295 -2.71 1.25 -1.26
C ASP A 295 -1.81 2.32 -0.65
N HIS A 296 -1.22 3.16 -1.50
CA HIS A 296 -0.22 4.14 -1.06
C HIS A 296 -0.41 5.50 -1.70
N VAL A 297 0.05 6.52 -0.96
CA VAL A 297 0.40 7.83 -1.47
C VAL A 297 1.90 7.99 -1.31
N LEU A 298 2.63 8.03 -2.41
CA LEU A 298 4.07 8.30 -2.44
C LEU A 298 4.29 9.76 -2.79
N THR A 299 5.28 10.37 -2.14
CA THR A 299 5.58 11.78 -2.27
C THR A 299 7.05 12.00 -2.62
N SER A 300 7.34 12.94 -3.49
CA SER A 300 8.69 13.51 -3.60
C SER A 300 9.01 14.39 -2.38
N ARG A 301 10.26 14.82 -2.25
CA ARG A 301 10.78 15.66 -1.13
C ARG A 301 10.02 16.98 -0.88
N HIS A 302 9.18 17.39 -1.82
CA HIS A 302 8.46 18.67 -1.75
C HIS A 302 7.19 18.61 -0.87
N PHE A 303 6.89 17.47 -0.27
CA PHE A 303 5.69 17.29 0.54
C PHE A 303 6.03 16.92 1.97
N ALA A 304 5.17 17.39 2.89
CA ALA A 304 5.07 16.90 4.25
C ALA A 304 3.65 16.34 4.48
N ALA A 305 3.51 15.35 5.35
CA ALA A 305 2.22 14.74 5.70
C ALA A 305 1.67 15.36 6.99
N ALA A 306 0.46 15.90 6.94
CA ALA A 306 -0.25 16.40 8.13
C ALA A 306 -1.05 15.28 8.80
N ASP A 307 -1.71 14.42 8.02
CA ASP A 307 -2.45 13.24 8.48
C ASP A 307 -2.55 12.20 7.37
N ALA A 308 -2.76 10.94 7.74
CA ALA A 308 -3.12 9.88 6.80
C ALA A 308 -3.93 8.80 7.49
N ARG A 309 -5.00 8.35 6.85
CA ARG A 309 -5.93 7.37 7.39
C ARG A 309 -6.59 6.50 6.33
N ALA A 310 -6.98 5.31 6.74
CA ALA A 310 -7.98 4.54 6.01
C ALA A 310 -9.37 5.05 6.39
N VAL A 311 -10.23 5.18 5.39
CA VAL A 311 -11.62 5.64 5.56
C VAL A 311 -12.53 4.43 5.86
N ALA A 312 -13.80 4.69 6.19
CA ALA A 312 -14.79 3.66 6.42
C ALA A 312 -15.02 2.79 5.16
N ASP A 313 -15.48 1.57 5.38
CA ASP A 313 -15.85 0.62 4.33
C ASP A 313 -16.89 1.20 3.36
N VAL A 314 -16.60 1.08 2.08
CA VAL A 314 -17.42 1.55 0.96
C VAL A 314 -17.95 0.39 0.08
N GLY A 315 -17.90 -0.84 0.58
CA GLY A 315 -18.31 -2.04 -0.16
C GLY A 315 -17.22 -2.66 -1.04
N SER A 316 -16.10 -1.99 -1.22
CA SER A 316 -14.92 -2.54 -1.86
C SER A 316 -14.21 -3.53 -0.93
N ASP A 317 -13.40 -4.42 -1.49
CA ASP A 317 -12.46 -5.23 -0.71
C ASP A 317 -11.24 -4.42 -0.23
N HIS A 318 -11.12 -3.15 -0.66
CA HIS A 318 -10.18 -2.16 -0.13
C HIS A 318 -10.88 -1.13 0.75
N TYR A 319 -10.14 -0.60 1.73
CA TYR A 319 -10.49 0.64 2.40
C TYR A 319 -9.91 1.81 1.61
N PRO A 320 -10.69 2.85 1.29
CA PRO A 320 -10.11 4.07 0.75
C PRO A 320 -9.08 4.66 1.70
N ILE A 321 -8.02 5.24 1.16
CA ILE A 321 -7.02 5.95 1.96
C ILE A 321 -7.03 7.44 1.62
N VAL A 322 -6.87 8.27 2.65
CA VAL A 322 -6.78 9.72 2.54
C VAL A 322 -5.46 10.18 3.15
N ALA A 323 -4.78 11.08 2.46
CA ALA A 323 -3.60 11.76 2.95
C ALA A 323 -3.79 13.27 2.88
N ASP A 324 -3.61 13.94 4.01
CA ASP A 324 -3.52 15.38 4.13
C ASP A 324 -2.06 15.79 4.03
N LEU A 325 -1.72 16.47 2.94
CA LEU A 325 -0.36 16.84 2.59
C LEU A 325 -0.21 18.37 2.65
N VAL A 326 1.03 18.81 2.83
CA VAL A 326 1.44 20.20 2.65
C VAL A 326 2.52 20.22 1.59
N LEU A 327 2.24 20.88 0.45
CA LEU A 327 3.22 21.16 -0.57
C LEU A 327 4.09 22.32 -0.09
N GLN A 328 5.34 22.02 0.23
CA GLN A 328 6.33 22.97 0.73
C GLN A 328 6.79 23.93 -0.37
N GLN A 329 7.27 25.12 0.03
CA GLN A 329 7.75 26.13 -0.90
C GLN A 329 9.01 25.72 -1.65
#